data_6a3d5a42bfafaa03032923b4a9038033
#
_entry.id   6a3d5a42bfafaa03032923b4a9038033
#
_cell.length_a   1.000
_cell.length_b   1.000
_cell.length_c   1.000
_cell.angle_alpha   90.00
_cell.angle_beta   90.00
_cell.angle_gamma   90.00
#
_symmetry.space_group_name_H-M   'P 1'
#
loop_
_entity.id
_entity.type
_entity.pdbx_description
1 polymer ?
#
loop_
_entity_poly.entity_id
_entity_poly.type
_entity_poly.pdbx_seq_one_letter_code
_entity_poly.pdbx_strand_id
1 'polypeptide(L)'
;GRTSRRALEVTTNAAGVRSYAPGDSINRIHWRTTARMDGLMVKTFDLEPSGDLWIVLDLDAAVQAGEGDESTEEYAVVLAASLSSRTLRQNRAVGLVAYGTTSSQGSKPEPLPILVMPQKGTAHQWRILHALATVRAGGNWPLQRVLAEMNQNVGRGTTLAVITPSCDPAWLASLLPPMRRGVTPTVVLLDPVSFGGQGNVEALTGLLAELGITSHLIPKGMPFRPIVEHKRVGRPEYKVLPGTGRVIVVEP
;
A
#
# COMPACT_ATOMS: atom_id res chain seq x y z
N GLY A 1 40.37 0.38 -8.41
CA GLY A 1 38.95 0.52 -8.58
C GLY A 1 38.29 0.91 -7.25
N ARG A 2 37.95 2.18 -7.08
CA ARG A 2 37.20 2.66 -5.91
C ARG A 2 35.72 2.33 -6.11
N THR A 3 35.23 1.33 -5.42
CA THR A 3 33.78 1.10 -5.29
C THR A 3 33.19 2.22 -4.45
N SER A 4 32.53 3.17 -5.11
CA SER A 4 31.70 4.17 -4.48
C SER A 4 30.47 3.46 -3.88
N ARG A 5 30.50 3.24 -2.57
CA ARG A 5 29.29 2.97 -1.78
C ARG A 5 28.45 4.26 -1.79
N ARG A 6 27.48 4.37 -2.70
CA ARG A 6 26.43 5.36 -2.55
C ARG A 6 25.71 5.08 -1.24
N ALA A 7 25.88 5.99 -0.30
CA ALA A 7 25.12 6.01 0.94
C ALA A 7 23.62 6.01 0.57
N LEU A 8 22.87 5.07 1.15
CA LEU A 8 21.43 5.15 1.23
C LEU A 8 21.11 6.55 1.79
N GLU A 9 20.41 7.38 1.04
CA GLU A 9 19.79 8.59 1.58
C GLU A 9 18.78 8.15 2.61
N VAL A 10 19.21 8.15 3.87
CA VAL A 10 18.34 7.98 5.02
C VAL A 10 17.53 9.27 5.11
N THR A 11 16.27 9.21 4.69
CA THR A 11 15.33 10.30 4.96
C THR A 11 15.29 10.55 6.46
N THR A 12 15.64 11.75 6.87
CA THR A 12 15.89 12.19 8.24
C THR A 12 14.61 12.37 9.08
N ASN A 13 13.51 11.75 8.75
CA ASN A 13 12.31 11.74 9.59
C ASN A 13 12.45 10.64 10.64
N ALA A 14 12.87 11.06 11.85
CA ALA A 14 12.84 10.17 13.01
C ALA A 14 11.39 9.80 13.32
N ALA A 15 11.02 8.55 13.08
CA ALA A 15 9.68 8.02 13.34
C ALA A 15 9.39 7.88 14.84
N GLY A 16 10.44 7.90 15.69
CA GLY A 16 10.31 7.79 17.14
C GLY A 16 11.67 7.77 17.85
N VAL A 17 11.62 7.63 19.15
CA VAL A 17 12.80 7.40 20.01
C VAL A 17 12.53 6.21 20.92
N ARG A 18 13.55 5.35 21.11
CA ARG A 18 13.54 4.24 22.07
C ARG A 18 14.77 4.31 22.98
N SER A 19 14.75 3.56 24.05
CA SER A 19 15.92 3.41 24.91
C SER A 19 17.09 2.78 24.13
N TYR A 20 18.29 3.22 24.44
CA TYR A 20 19.53 2.69 23.90
C TYR A 20 19.70 1.22 24.30
N ALA A 21 20.15 0.41 23.36
CA ALA A 21 20.58 -0.97 23.63
C ALA A 21 22.05 -1.14 23.21
N PRO A 22 22.83 -2.01 23.87
CA PRO A 22 24.20 -2.31 23.50
C PRO A 22 24.28 -2.73 22.03
N GLY A 23 25.13 -2.04 21.24
CA GLY A 23 25.25 -2.22 19.80
C GLY A 23 24.62 -1.10 18.95
N ASP A 24 23.85 -0.20 19.55
CA ASP A 24 23.35 0.98 18.85
C ASP A 24 24.47 1.99 18.55
N SER A 25 24.41 2.59 17.37
CA SER A 25 25.38 3.61 16.98
C SER A 25 25.19 4.91 17.78
N ILE A 26 26.28 5.43 18.34
CA ILE A 26 26.31 6.69 19.10
C ILE A 26 25.78 7.87 18.27
N ASN A 27 26.01 7.87 16.95
CA ASN A 27 25.51 8.90 16.04
C ASN A 27 23.98 8.96 15.93
N ARG A 28 23.27 7.94 16.44
CA ARG A 28 21.81 7.88 16.47
C ARG A 28 21.21 8.36 17.77
N ILE A 29 22.02 8.79 18.75
CA ILE A 29 21.50 9.29 20.02
C ILE A 29 20.70 10.57 19.78
N HIS A 30 19.49 10.61 20.32
CA HIS A 30 18.61 11.78 20.30
C HIS A 30 18.86 12.64 21.54
N TRP A 31 19.91 13.44 21.52
CA TRP A 31 20.40 14.22 22.66
C TRP A 31 19.33 15.07 23.34
N ARG A 32 18.40 15.63 22.58
CA ARG A 32 17.30 16.45 23.12
C ARG A 32 16.34 15.65 24.01
N THR A 33 16.04 14.40 23.66
CA THR A 33 15.19 13.52 24.48
C THR A 33 15.99 12.90 25.61
N THR A 34 17.23 12.49 25.35
CA THR A 34 18.18 12.01 26.36
C THR A 34 18.34 13.02 27.51
N ALA A 35 18.41 14.32 27.22
CA ALA A 35 18.54 15.36 28.25
C ALA A 35 17.27 15.55 29.10
N ARG A 36 16.14 14.95 28.73
CA ARG A 36 14.86 15.04 29.44
C ARG A 36 14.44 13.73 30.10
N MET A 37 15.12 12.66 29.82
CA MET A 37 14.82 11.32 30.31
C MET A 37 16.05 10.75 31.03
N ASP A 38 15.85 9.92 32.02
CA ASP A 38 16.91 9.23 32.79
C ASP A 38 17.54 8.07 32.00
N GLY A 39 17.94 8.29 30.75
CA GLY A 39 18.56 7.25 29.93
C GLY A 39 18.86 7.72 28.51
N LEU A 40 19.85 7.06 27.88
CA LEU A 40 20.20 7.34 26.49
C LEU A 40 19.05 6.92 25.59
N MET A 41 18.62 7.85 24.75
CA MET A 41 17.54 7.64 23.79
C MET A 41 18.09 7.66 22.37
N VAL A 42 17.73 6.67 21.57
CA VAL A 42 18.17 6.49 20.19
C VAL A 42 17.01 6.79 19.23
N LYS A 43 17.30 7.53 18.17
CA LYS A 43 16.36 7.76 17.07
C LYS A 43 16.05 6.43 16.39
N THR A 44 14.77 6.06 16.38
CA THR A 44 14.28 5.00 15.50
C THR A 44 13.95 5.63 14.16
N PHE A 45 14.61 5.16 13.13
CA PHE A 45 14.25 5.49 11.76
C PHE A 45 13.32 4.37 11.31
N ASP A 46 12.10 4.71 10.92
CA ASP A 46 11.35 3.82 10.07
C ASP A 46 12.17 3.71 8.77
N LEU A 47 12.68 2.53 8.51
CA LEU A 47 13.13 2.16 7.19
C LEU A 47 11.87 1.99 6.33
N GLU A 48 11.07 3.06 6.21
CA GLU A 48 10.09 3.09 5.13
C GLU A 48 10.92 2.98 3.85
N PRO A 49 10.70 1.95 3.03
CA PRO A 49 11.39 1.87 1.76
C PRO A 49 11.08 3.16 1.01
N SER A 50 12.10 3.99 0.82
CA SER A 50 12.00 5.29 0.11
C SER A 50 11.70 5.13 -1.38
N GLY A 51 11.37 3.92 -1.80
CA GLY A 51 11.08 3.55 -3.17
C GLY A 51 9.63 3.77 -3.56
N ASP A 52 9.39 3.67 -4.85
CA ASP A 52 8.07 3.71 -5.45
C ASP A 52 7.21 2.53 -4.98
N LEU A 53 5.91 2.72 -4.91
CA LEU A 53 4.95 1.65 -4.70
C LEU A 53 4.36 1.22 -6.04
N TRP A 54 4.46 -0.06 -6.35
CA TRP A 54 3.66 -0.66 -7.40
C TRP A 54 2.52 -1.47 -6.78
N ILE A 55 1.30 -1.24 -7.26
CA ILE A 55 0.12 -2.01 -6.91
C ILE A 55 -0.21 -2.91 -8.09
N VAL A 56 -0.27 -4.21 -7.82
CA VAL A 56 -0.75 -5.22 -8.78
C VAL A 56 -2.11 -5.68 -8.29
N LEU A 57 -3.10 -5.49 -9.14
CA LEU A 57 -4.48 -5.86 -8.88
C LEU A 57 -4.83 -7.09 -9.71
N ASP A 58 -5.18 -8.18 -9.03
CA ASP A 58 -5.63 -9.41 -9.66
C ASP A 58 -7.12 -9.34 -9.98
N LEU A 59 -7.44 -9.26 -11.27
CA LEU A 59 -8.81 -9.18 -11.80
C LEU A 59 -9.14 -10.38 -12.70
N ASP A 60 -8.39 -11.49 -12.59
CA ASP A 60 -8.75 -12.73 -13.27
C ASP A 60 -10.12 -13.20 -12.80
N ALA A 61 -11.05 -13.41 -13.74
CA ALA A 61 -12.41 -13.84 -13.41
C ALA A 61 -12.47 -15.18 -12.67
N ALA A 62 -11.49 -16.05 -12.92
CA ALA A 62 -11.46 -17.40 -12.36
C ALA A 62 -11.26 -17.44 -10.83
N VAL A 63 -10.69 -16.37 -10.25
CA VAL A 63 -10.36 -16.33 -8.82
C VAL A 63 -11.27 -15.39 -8.02
N GLN A 64 -12.15 -14.63 -8.69
CA GLN A 64 -13.07 -13.73 -8.00
C GLN A 64 -14.19 -14.48 -7.29
N ALA A 65 -14.63 -13.92 -6.17
CA ALA A 65 -15.72 -14.45 -5.34
C ALA A 65 -16.61 -13.32 -4.80
N GLY A 66 -17.84 -13.65 -4.47
CA GLY A 66 -18.85 -12.69 -4.01
C GLY A 66 -19.54 -11.96 -5.17
N GLU A 67 -20.49 -11.09 -4.84
CA GLU A 67 -21.27 -10.33 -5.81
C GLU A 67 -21.42 -8.86 -5.39
N GLY A 68 -21.47 -7.96 -6.38
CA GLY A 68 -21.65 -6.53 -6.17
C GLY A 68 -20.62 -5.91 -5.23
N ASP A 69 -21.05 -5.04 -4.34
CA ASP A 69 -20.19 -4.31 -3.41
C ASP A 69 -19.48 -5.23 -2.38
N GLU A 70 -19.97 -6.46 -2.21
CA GLU A 70 -19.42 -7.48 -1.32
C GLU A 70 -18.62 -8.54 -2.07
N SER A 71 -18.00 -8.19 -3.19
CA SER A 71 -17.13 -9.06 -3.96
C SER A 71 -15.64 -8.81 -3.67
N THR A 72 -14.81 -9.80 -3.98
CA THR A 72 -13.34 -9.65 -3.93
C THR A 72 -12.85 -8.59 -4.89
N GLU A 73 -13.51 -8.42 -6.05
CA GLU A 73 -13.23 -7.35 -7.02
C GLU A 73 -13.36 -5.96 -6.38
N GLU A 74 -14.52 -5.64 -5.79
CA GLU A 74 -14.76 -4.32 -5.20
C GLU A 74 -13.85 -4.06 -3.99
N TYR A 75 -13.62 -5.06 -3.14
CA TYR A 75 -12.65 -4.94 -2.04
C TYR A 75 -11.23 -4.67 -2.56
N ALA A 76 -10.83 -5.35 -3.64
CA ALA A 76 -9.52 -5.13 -4.25
C ALA A 76 -9.37 -3.70 -4.80
N VAL A 77 -10.41 -3.18 -5.49
CA VAL A 77 -10.44 -1.82 -6.02
C VAL A 77 -10.38 -0.77 -4.90
N VAL A 78 -11.17 -0.94 -3.84
CA VAL A 78 -11.16 -0.04 -2.67
C VAL A 78 -9.80 -0.04 -1.97
N LEU A 79 -9.18 -1.21 -1.81
CA LEU A 79 -7.84 -1.33 -1.23
C LEU A 79 -6.78 -0.66 -2.10
N ALA A 80 -6.81 -0.89 -3.42
CA ALA A 80 -5.87 -0.26 -4.35
C ALA A 80 -6.01 1.27 -4.33
N ALA A 81 -7.23 1.80 -4.34
CA ALA A 81 -7.52 3.23 -4.22
C ALA A 81 -7.00 3.81 -2.90
N SER A 82 -7.24 3.10 -1.79
CA SER A 82 -6.83 3.51 -0.44
C SER A 82 -5.31 3.53 -0.29
N LEU A 83 -4.62 2.47 -0.74
CA LEU A 83 -3.16 2.37 -0.72
C LEU A 83 -2.52 3.46 -1.59
N SER A 84 -3.06 3.68 -2.80
CA SER A 84 -2.60 4.73 -3.70
C SER A 84 -2.71 6.11 -3.05
N SER A 85 -3.89 6.43 -2.51
CA SER A 85 -4.16 7.71 -1.87
C SER A 85 -3.25 7.96 -0.66
N ARG A 86 -3.06 6.95 0.19
CA ARG A 86 -2.17 7.03 1.36
C ARG A 86 -0.72 7.27 0.95
N THR A 87 -0.23 6.50 -0.02
CA THR A 87 1.16 6.56 -0.48
C THR A 87 1.48 7.88 -1.17
N LEU A 88 0.56 8.39 -2.00
CA LEU A 88 0.71 9.70 -2.65
C LEU A 88 0.72 10.85 -1.64
N ARG A 89 -0.08 10.77 -0.56
CA ARG A 89 -0.03 11.75 0.54
C ARG A 89 1.30 11.73 1.30
N GLN A 90 1.99 10.60 1.33
CA GLN A 90 3.35 10.48 1.85
C GLN A 90 4.43 10.99 0.87
N ASN A 91 4.01 11.63 -0.24
CA ASN A 91 4.89 12.10 -1.30
C ASN A 91 5.74 11.01 -1.97
N ARG A 92 5.24 9.76 -1.98
CA ARG A 92 5.85 8.63 -2.69
C ARG A 92 5.16 8.43 -4.04
N ALA A 93 5.88 7.96 -5.04
CA ALA A 93 5.30 7.64 -6.33
C ALA A 93 4.54 6.30 -6.27
N VAL A 94 3.44 6.21 -7.02
CA VAL A 94 2.59 5.01 -7.09
C VAL A 94 2.37 4.62 -8.54
N GLY A 95 2.63 3.37 -8.86
CA GLY A 95 2.22 2.72 -10.12
C GLY A 95 1.08 1.75 -9.88
N LEU A 96 0.32 1.46 -10.92
CA LEU A 96 -0.78 0.50 -10.90
C LEU A 96 -0.70 -0.42 -12.13
N VAL A 97 -0.84 -1.72 -11.88
CA VAL A 97 -0.98 -2.75 -12.92
C VAL A 97 -2.24 -3.56 -12.63
N ALA A 98 -3.09 -3.67 -13.63
CA ALA A 98 -4.26 -4.55 -13.60
C ALA A 98 -4.58 -5.03 -15.02
N TYR A 99 -5.06 -6.24 -15.13
CA TYR A 99 -5.58 -6.79 -16.37
C TYR A 99 -7.02 -7.24 -16.14
N GLY A 100 -7.93 -6.50 -16.70
CA GLY A 100 -9.36 -6.77 -16.58
C GLY A 100 -10.08 -6.55 -17.91
N THR A 101 -11.33 -6.21 -17.83
CA THR A 101 -12.18 -5.90 -18.99
C THR A 101 -12.86 -4.56 -18.82
N THR A 102 -13.32 -3.98 -19.92
CA THR A 102 -14.13 -2.77 -19.87
C THR A 102 -15.54 -3.06 -19.39
N SER A 103 -16.09 -2.15 -18.58
CA SER A 103 -17.51 -2.13 -18.26
C SER A 103 -18.28 -1.40 -19.36
N SER A 104 -18.69 -2.11 -20.41
CA SER A 104 -19.56 -1.52 -21.44
C SER A 104 -20.94 -2.19 -21.41
N GLN A 105 -21.97 -1.39 -21.11
CA GLN A 105 -23.36 -1.84 -21.22
C GLN A 105 -23.66 -2.14 -22.71
N GLY A 106 -23.90 -3.41 -23.03
CA GLY A 106 -24.37 -3.84 -24.35
C GLY A 106 -23.28 -4.23 -25.35
N SER A 107 -21.99 -4.07 -25.04
CA SER A 107 -20.87 -4.55 -25.86
C SER A 107 -20.22 -5.79 -25.26
N LYS A 108 -19.54 -6.59 -26.09
CA LYS A 108 -18.70 -7.68 -25.54
C LYS A 108 -17.60 -7.07 -24.68
N PRO A 109 -17.32 -7.67 -23.50
CA PRO A 109 -16.20 -7.23 -22.67
C PRO A 109 -14.89 -7.27 -23.47
N GLU A 110 -14.19 -6.14 -23.55
CA GLU A 110 -12.91 -6.06 -24.21
C GLU A 110 -11.79 -6.08 -23.17
N PRO A 111 -10.65 -6.77 -23.44
CA PRO A 111 -9.51 -6.74 -22.55
C PRO A 111 -9.05 -5.30 -22.31
N LEU A 112 -8.89 -4.92 -21.05
CA LEU A 112 -8.39 -3.61 -20.62
C LEU A 112 -7.13 -3.77 -19.79
N PRO A 113 -5.94 -3.78 -20.43
CA PRO A 113 -4.70 -3.73 -19.69
C PRO A 113 -4.51 -2.33 -19.11
N ILE A 114 -4.33 -2.24 -17.80
CA ILE A 114 -4.00 -1.01 -17.09
C ILE A 114 -2.53 -1.07 -16.71
N LEU A 115 -1.77 -0.10 -17.21
CA LEU A 115 -0.39 0.15 -16.80
C LEU A 115 -0.22 1.64 -16.53
N VAL A 116 -0.24 2.02 -15.26
CA VAL A 116 0.01 3.39 -14.82
C VAL A 116 1.40 3.44 -14.20
N MET A 117 2.33 4.10 -14.85
CA MET A 117 3.72 4.23 -14.38
C MET A 117 3.80 5.06 -13.09
N PRO A 118 4.75 4.78 -12.17
CA PRO A 118 4.84 5.48 -10.90
C PRO A 118 5.07 6.98 -11.09
N GLN A 119 4.20 7.79 -10.52
CA GLN A 119 4.30 9.25 -10.44
C GLN A 119 3.74 9.74 -9.11
N LYS A 120 4.02 10.99 -8.77
CA LYS A 120 3.54 11.68 -7.57
C LYS A 120 2.46 12.71 -7.94
N GLY A 121 1.77 13.18 -6.90
CA GLY A 121 0.88 14.33 -7.00
C GLY A 121 -0.59 14.00 -7.27
N THR A 122 -1.44 15.01 -7.09
CA THR A 122 -2.90 14.88 -7.10
C THR A 122 -3.44 14.52 -8.48
N ALA A 123 -2.86 15.05 -9.56
CA ALA A 123 -3.27 14.70 -10.92
C ALA A 123 -3.04 13.21 -11.20
N HIS A 124 -1.97 12.64 -10.65
CA HIS A 124 -1.68 11.21 -10.77
C HIS A 124 -2.66 10.35 -9.97
N GLN A 125 -3.06 10.82 -8.79
CA GLN A 125 -4.12 10.16 -8.01
C GLN A 125 -5.41 10.01 -8.83
N TRP A 126 -5.83 11.08 -9.51
CA TRP A 126 -7.01 11.02 -10.37
C TRP A 126 -6.88 10.02 -11.52
N ARG A 127 -5.69 9.87 -12.12
CA ARG A 127 -5.46 8.85 -13.16
C ARG A 127 -5.64 7.44 -12.61
N ILE A 128 -5.10 7.16 -11.42
CA ILE A 128 -5.26 5.84 -10.78
C ILE A 128 -6.74 5.59 -10.45
N LEU A 129 -7.43 6.55 -9.82
CA LEU A 129 -8.84 6.41 -9.47
C LEU A 129 -9.72 6.21 -10.70
N HIS A 130 -9.45 6.94 -11.80
CA HIS A 130 -10.16 6.77 -13.07
C HIS A 130 -9.93 5.37 -13.66
N ALA A 131 -8.70 4.88 -13.66
CA ALA A 131 -8.38 3.55 -14.14
C ALA A 131 -9.11 2.46 -13.32
N LEU A 132 -9.14 2.60 -11.99
CA LEU A 132 -9.84 1.68 -11.10
C LEU A 132 -11.37 1.74 -11.27
N ALA A 133 -11.94 2.90 -11.60
CA ALA A 133 -13.38 3.05 -11.82
C ALA A 133 -13.87 2.41 -13.13
N THR A 134 -12.98 2.26 -14.11
CA THR A 134 -13.34 1.79 -15.46
C THR A 134 -13.09 0.30 -15.68
N VAL A 135 -12.24 -0.32 -14.86
CA VAL A 135 -11.88 -1.73 -15.00
C VAL A 135 -12.83 -2.63 -14.22
N ARG A 136 -13.09 -3.80 -14.78
CA ARG A 136 -13.84 -4.88 -14.15
C ARG A 136 -13.05 -6.17 -14.20
N ALA A 137 -13.31 -7.05 -13.24
CA ALA A 137 -12.81 -8.39 -13.30
C ALA A 137 -13.32 -9.09 -14.56
N GLY A 138 -12.45 -9.79 -15.24
CA GLY A 138 -12.82 -10.48 -16.47
C GLY A 138 -11.61 -11.01 -17.24
N GLY A 139 -11.90 -11.88 -18.21
CA GLY A 139 -10.85 -12.50 -19.01
C GLY A 139 -10.13 -13.62 -18.27
N ASN A 140 -9.05 -14.10 -18.86
CA ASN A 140 -8.17 -15.14 -18.34
C ASN A 140 -6.74 -14.57 -18.31
N TRP A 141 -6.46 -13.84 -17.24
CA TRP A 141 -5.16 -13.22 -17.01
C TRP A 141 -4.61 -13.65 -15.65
N PRO A 142 -4.09 -14.89 -15.55
CA PRO A 142 -3.55 -15.42 -14.31
C PRO A 142 -2.50 -14.47 -13.71
N LEU A 143 -2.55 -14.26 -12.41
CA LEU A 143 -1.64 -13.36 -11.69
C LEU A 143 -0.17 -13.63 -12.00
N GLN A 144 0.19 -14.89 -12.19
CA GLN A 144 1.54 -15.29 -12.63
C GLN A 144 2.00 -14.56 -13.89
N ARG A 145 1.11 -14.45 -14.88
CA ARG A 145 1.42 -13.77 -16.15
C ARG A 145 1.55 -12.27 -15.96
N VAL A 146 0.64 -11.67 -15.20
CA VAL A 146 0.67 -10.23 -14.89
C VAL A 146 1.99 -9.85 -14.21
N LEU A 147 2.40 -10.63 -13.21
CA LEU A 147 3.67 -10.42 -12.51
C LEU A 147 4.89 -10.61 -13.41
N ALA A 148 4.86 -11.59 -14.32
CA ALA A 148 5.95 -11.83 -15.24
C ALA A 148 6.14 -10.66 -16.23
N GLU A 149 5.05 -10.13 -16.77
CA GLU A 149 5.09 -9.00 -17.70
C GLU A 149 5.56 -7.70 -17.03
N MET A 150 5.16 -7.43 -15.80
CA MET A 150 5.59 -6.23 -15.08
C MET A 150 7.04 -6.29 -14.57
N ASN A 151 7.65 -7.46 -14.56
CA ASN A 151 8.99 -7.67 -13.99
C ASN A 151 10.06 -6.73 -14.55
N GLN A 152 9.90 -6.28 -15.79
CA GLN A 152 10.83 -5.36 -16.46
C GLN A 152 10.67 -3.89 -15.96
N ASN A 153 9.51 -3.56 -15.42
CA ASN A 153 9.18 -2.19 -15.00
C ASN A 153 9.50 -1.91 -13.52
N VAL A 154 9.87 -2.94 -12.77
CA VAL A 154 10.08 -2.83 -11.31
C VAL A 154 11.56 -2.79 -10.98
N GLY A 155 12.00 -1.66 -10.41
CA GLY A 155 13.39 -1.41 -10.05
C GLY A 155 13.73 -1.77 -8.60
N ARG A 156 15.01 -1.70 -8.27
CA ARG A 156 15.53 -1.90 -6.91
C ARG A 156 14.96 -0.86 -5.94
N GLY A 157 14.64 -1.31 -4.73
CA GLY A 157 14.10 -0.44 -3.68
C GLY A 157 12.61 -0.15 -3.80
N THR A 158 11.94 -0.74 -4.78
CA THR A 158 10.49 -0.64 -4.97
C THR A 158 9.74 -1.56 -4.00
N THR A 159 8.62 -1.09 -3.50
CA THR A 159 7.62 -1.93 -2.81
C THR A 159 6.60 -2.43 -3.83
N LEU A 160 6.29 -3.71 -3.80
CA LEU A 160 5.31 -4.34 -4.66
C LEU A 160 4.13 -4.84 -3.83
N ALA A 161 2.98 -4.16 -3.89
CA ALA A 161 1.75 -4.61 -3.23
C ALA A 161 0.91 -5.44 -4.22
N VAL A 162 0.77 -6.72 -3.95
CA VAL A 162 -0.07 -7.64 -4.74
C VAL A 162 -1.39 -7.84 -4.01
N ILE A 163 -2.50 -7.46 -4.65
CA ILE A 163 -3.86 -7.62 -4.11
C ILE A 163 -4.54 -8.73 -4.92
N THR A 164 -4.85 -9.85 -4.28
CA THR A 164 -5.36 -11.04 -4.96
C THR A 164 -6.27 -11.88 -4.04
N PRO A 165 -7.32 -12.50 -4.56
CA PRO A 165 -8.05 -13.57 -3.89
C PRO A 165 -7.48 -14.96 -4.21
N SER A 166 -6.49 -15.07 -5.11
CA SER A 166 -5.94 -16.36 -5.57
C SER A 166 -5.15 -17.06 -4.47
N CYS A 167 -5.58 -18.26 -4.12
CA CYS A 167 -4.85 -19.18 -3.24
C CYS A 167 -3.96 -20.18 -3.99
N ASP A 168 -3.88 -20.11 -5.33
CA ASP A 168 -2.96 -20.93 -6.12
C ASP A 168 -1.52 -20.44 -5.91
N PRO A 169 -0.58 -21.28 -5.43
CA PRO A 169 0.79 -20.87 -5.18
C PRO A 169 1.63 -20.66 -6.45
N ALA A 170 1.14 -21.00 -7.63
CA ALA A 170 1.91 -20.94 -8.89
C ALA A 170 2.47 -19.54 -9.19
N TRP A 171 1.77 -18.47 -8.83
CA TRP A 171 2.22 -17.10 -9.06
C TRP A 171 3.38 -16.66 -8.16
N LEU A 172 3.61 -17.33 -7.02
CA LEU A 172 4.71 -16.99 -6.10
C LEU A 172 6.08 -17.06 -6.77
N ALA A 173 6.25 -18.00 -7.70
CA ALA A 173 7.49 -18.14 -8.46
C ALA A 173 7.84 -16.85 -9.25
N SER A 174 6.84 -16.08 -9.69
CA SER A 174 7.02 -14.82 -10.41
C SER A 174 7.50 -13.67 -9.53
N LEU A 175 7.44 -13.80 -8.19
CA LEU A 175 7.98 -12.82 -7.25
C LEU A 175 9.48 -13.00 -7.00
N LEU A 176 10.02 -14.18 -7.20
CA LEU A 176 11.42 -14.47 -6.89
C LEU A 176 12.43 -13.62 -7.69
N PRO A 177 12.27 -13.41 -9.02
CA PRO A 177 13.18 -12.58 -9.78
C PRO A 177 13.21 -11.11 -9.30
N PRO A 178 12.09 -10.39 -9.07
CA PRO A 178 12.11 -9.05 -8.53
C PRO A 178 12.68 -8.98 -7.11
N MET A 179 12.38 -9.96 -6.24
CA MET A 179 12.96 -10.01 -4.89
C MET A 179 14.49 -10.09 -4.91
N ARG A 180 15.06 -10.91 -5.81
CA ARG A 180 16.53 -10.99 -5.99
C ARG A 180 17.15 -9.65 -6.44
N ARG A 181 16.37 -8.79 -7.09
CA ARG A 181 16.77 -7.44 -7.51
C ARG A 181 16.56 -6.38 -6.41
N GLY A 182 16.05 -6.77 -5.24
CA GLY A 182 15.82 -5.87 -4.11
C GLY A 182 14.46 -5.18 -4.14
N VAL A 183 13.47 -5.79 -4.77
CA VAL A 183 12.05 -5.44 -4.64
C VAL A 183 11.51 -6.10 -3.38
N THR A 184 10.69 -5.38 -2.63
CA THR A 184 10.04 -5.89 -1.42
C THR A 184 8.56 -6.14 -1.70
N PRO A 185 8.13 -7.41 -1.88
CA PRO A 185 6.73 -7.73 -2.07
C PRO A 185 5.97 -7.70 -0.74
N THR A 186 4.72 -7.29 -0.82
CA THR A 186 3.71 -7.43 0.23
C THR A 186 2.44 -7.95 -0.43
N VAL A 187 1.83 -8.96 0.16
CA VAL A 187 0.61 -9.58 -0.39
C VAL A 187 -0.59 -9.19 0.48
N VAL A 188 -1.61 -8.65 -0.15
CA VAL A 188 -2.93 -8.44 0.45
C VAL A 188 -3.83 -9.53 -0.11
N LEU A 189 -4.01 -10.58 0.68
CA LEU A 189 -4.83 -11.73 0.32
C LEU A 189 -6.28 -11.46 0.75
N LEU A 190 -7.17 -11.36 -0.22
CA LEU A 190 -8.61 -11.36 0.04
C LEU A 190 -9.02 -12.78 0.31
N ASP A 191 -9.59 -13.07 1.47
CA ASP A 191 -10.00 -14.43 1.84
C ASP A 191 -11.17 -14.92 0.98
N PRO A 192 -10.93 -15.69 -0.09
CA PRO A 192 -11.99 -16.05 -1.02
C PRO A 192 -13.10 -16.86 -0.35
N VAL A 193 -12.77 -17.62 0.68
CA VAL A 193 -13.74 -18.49 1.39
C VAL A 193 -14.76 -17.63 2.12
N SER A 194 -14.35 -16.53 2.74
CA SER A 194 -15.27 -15.59 3.40
C SER A 194 -16.24 -14.90 2.43
N PHE A 195 -15.86 -14.80 1.15
CA PHE A 195 -16.72 -14.26 0.08
C PHE A 195 -17.56 -15.34 -0.63
N GLY A 196 -17.52 -16.60 -0.18
CA GLY A 196 -18.26 -17.72 -0.77
C GLY A 196 -17.52 -18.44 -1.91
N GLY A 197 -16.24 -18.11 -2.12
CA GLY A 197 -15.36 -18.82 -3.05
C GLY A 197 -14.66 -20.01 -2.41
N GLN A 198 -13.61 -20.49 -3.07
CA GLN A 198 -12.80 -21.63 -2.63
C GLN A 198 -11.32 -21.28 -2.58
N GLY A 199 -10.56 -21.91 -1.67
CA GLY A 199 -9.12 -21.76 -1.58
C GLY A 199 -8.57 -22.25 -0.25
N ASN A 200 -7.27 -22.55 -0.24
CA ASN A 200 -6.56 -22.89 0.98
C ASN A 200 -5.69 -21.70 1.43
N VAL A 201 -6.30 -20.80 2.19
CA VAL A 201 -5.68 -19.57 2.70
C VAL A 201 -4.50 -19.87 3.61
N GLU A 202 -4.64 -20.90 4.50
CA GLU A 202 -3.58 -21.28 5.45
C GLU A 202 -2.33 -21.79 4.74
N ALA A 203 -2.52 -22.64 3.73
CA ALA A 203 -1.39 -23.14 2.95
C ALA A 203 -0.64 -22.01 2.23
N LEU A 204 -1.37 -21.07 1.60
CA LEU A 204 -0.73 -19.94 0.91
C LEU A 204 -0.02 -19.01 1.87
N THR A 205 -0.64 -18.65 3.00
CA THR A 205 -0.02 -17.77 3.99
C THR A 205 1.21 -18.41 4.63
N GLY A 206 1.21 -19.74 4.83
CA GLY A 206 2.38 -20.51 5.25
C GLY A 206 3.54 -20.37 4.26
N LEU A 207 3.28 -20.61 2.96
CA LEU A 207 4.30 -20.45 1.92
C LEU A 207 4.83 -19.02 1.80
N LEU A 208 3.98 -18.01 1.95
CA LEU A 208 4.40 -16.59 1.97
C LEU A 208 5.34 -16.32 3.14
N ALA A 209 5.02 -16.85 4.33
CA ALA A 209 5.87 -16.71 5.51
C ALA A 209 7.23 -17.42 5.34
N GLU A 210 7.27 -18.63 4.76
CA GLU A 210 8.51 -19.34 4.43
C GLU A 210 9.39 -18.56 3.47
N LEU A 211 8.80 -17.86 2.50
CA LEU A 211 9.51 -16.99 1.56
C LEU A 211 9.90 -15.64 2.16
N GLY A 212 9.52 -15.34 3.41
CA GLY A 212 9.75 -14.06 4.05
C GLY A 212 8.94 -12.90 3.45
N ILE A 213 7.81 -13.23 2.81
CA ILE A 213 6.91 -12.25 2.19
C ILE A 213 5.83 -11.85 3.22
N THR A 214 5.74 -10.55 3.49
CA THR A 214 4.67 -10.02 4.36
C THR A 214 3.32 -10.23 3.70
N SER A 215 2.36 -10.78 4.45
CA SER A 215 0.99 -10.96 3.98
C SER A 215 -0.03 -10.38 4.96
N HIS A 216 -1.14 -9.88 4.40
CA HIS A 216 -2.28 -9.38 5.15
C HIS A 216 -3.53 -10.08 4.63
N LEU A 217 -4.25 -10.74 5.51
CA LEU A 217 -5.50 -11.42 5.18
C LEU A 217 -6.68 -10.46 5.41
N ILE A 218 -7.53 -10.33 4.40
CA ILE A 218 -8.70 -9.45 4.40
C ILE A 218 -9.97 -10.31 4.20
N PRO A 219 -10.71 -10.64 5.27
CA PRO A 219 -11.98 -11.32 5.16
C PRO A 219 -13.10 -10.36 4.73
N LYS A 220 -14.19 -10.93 4.22
CA LYS A 220 -15.46 -10.21 3.98
C LYS A 220 -15.94 -9.55 5.27
N GLY A 221 -16.49 -8.34 5.15
CA GLY A 221 -17.02 -7.59 6.29
C GLY A 221 -15.95 -6.90 7.13
N MET A 222 -14.67 -6.99 6.74
CA MET A 222 -13.62 -6.19 7.40
C MET A 222 -13.94 -4.70 7.25
N PRO A 223 -14.12 -3.95 8.36
CA PRO A 223 -14.44 -2.54 8.25
C PRO A 223 -13.25 -1.80 7.67
N PHE A 224 -13.35 -1.36 6.42
CA PHE A 224 -12.46 -0.32 5.90
C PHE A 224 -12.78 0.93 6.69
N ARG A 225 -11.93 1.28 7.66
CA ARG A 225 -12.05 2.59 8.28
C ARG A 225 -11.90 3.59 7.14
N PRO A 226 -12.94 4.40 6.84
CA PRO A 226 -12.80 5.47 5.89
C PRO A 226 -11.55 6.22 6.32
N ILE A 227 -10.67 6.51 5.37
CA ILE A 227 -9.53 7.39 5.60
C ILE A 227 -10.16 8.61 6.21
N VAL A 228 -9.91 8.79 7.51
CA VAL A 228 -10.56 9.76 8.37
C VAL A 228 -10.81 11.00 7.53
N GLU A 229 -12.08 11.30 7.25
CA GLU A 229 -12.43 12.66 6.94
C GLU A 229 -11.71 13.48 7.98
N HIS A 230 -10.71 14.26 7.57
CA HIS A 230 -10.22 15.33 8.41
C HIS A 230 -11.48 16.14 8.63
N LYS A 231 -12.18 15.87 9.75
CA LYS A 231 -13.03 16.87 10.34
C LYS A 231 -12.16 18.10 10.26
N ARG A 232 -12.46 19.00 9.34
CA ARG A 232 -11.85 20.32 9.37
C ARG A 232 -12.13 20.74 10.79
N VAL A 233 -11.12 20.68 11.64
CA VAL A 233 -11.15 21.37 12.92
C VAL A 233 -11.42 22.79 12.48
N GLY A 234 -12.65 23.24 12.63
CA GLY A 234 -13.07 24.56 12.27
C GLY A 234 -12.04 25.48 12.89
N ARG A 235 -11.55 26.45 12.13
CA ARG A 235 -10.64 27.44 12.70
C ARG A 235 -11.28 27.87 14.01
N PRO A 236 -10.56 27.77 15.16
CA PRO A 236 -11.14 28.17 16.43
C PRO A 236 -11.65 29.61 16.28
N GLU A 237 -12.96 29.79 16.43
CA GLU A 237 -13.54 31.11 16.45
C GLU A 237 -13.17 31.78 17.76
N TYR A 238 -12.39 32.84 17.67
CA TYR A 238 -12.04 33.66 18.83
C TYR A 238 -13.11 34.72 19.03
N LYS A 239 -13.87 34.66 20.12
CA LYS A 239 -14.79 35.75 20.52
C LYS A 239 -14.18 36.58 21.63
N VAL A 240 -14.14 37.90 21.43
CA VAL A 240 -13.77 38.85 22.46
C VAL A 240 -15.03 39.15 23.28
N LEU A 241 -15.00 38.89 24.56
CA LEU A 241 -16.10 39.21 25.46
C LEU A 241 -16.22 40.76 25.64
N PRO A 242 -17.40 41.34 25.32
CA PRO A 242 -17.60 42.75 25.53
C PRO A 242 -17.49 43.10 27.03
N GLY A 243 -16.68 44.10 27.34
CA GLY A 243 -16.49 44.61 28.71
C GLY A 243 -15.24 44.12 29.44
N THR A 244 -14.66 42.99 29.10
CA THR A 244 -13.46 42.48 29.76
C THR A 244 -12.24 42.34 28.85
N GLY A 245 -12.41 42.44 27.53
CA GLY A 245 -11.33 42.24 26.55
C GLY A 245 -10.77 40.80 26.51
N ARG A 246 -11.34 39.85 27.24
CA ARG A 246 -10.91 38.47 27.23
C ARG A 246 -11.30 37.76 25.95
N VAL A 247 -10.30 37.13 25.32
CA VAL A 247 -10.50 36.25 24.17
C VAL A 247 -10.86 34.86 24.67
N ILE A 248 -12.01 34.32 24.26
CA ILE A 248 -12.41 32.93 24.48
C ILE A 248 -12.42 32.18 23.16
N VAL A 249 -11.98 30.94 23.19
CA VAL A 249 -12.09 30.01 22.06
C VAL A 249 -13.47 29.38 22.14
N VAL A 250 -14.27 29.56 21.11
CA VAL A 250 -15.57 28.89 20.96
C VAL A 250 -15.31 27.65 20.10
N GLU A 251 -15.37 26.48 20.69
CA GLU A 251 -15.41 25.23 19.93
C GLU A 251 -16.75 25.13 19.18
N PRO A 252 -16.73 24.73 17.88
CA PRO A 252 -17.94 24.57 17.08
C PRO A 252 -18.80 23.39 17.55
#